data_6a576def9e46aae9cc7319fa766546fc
#
_entry.id   6a576def9e46aae9cc7319fa766546fc
#
_cell.length_a   1.000
_cell.length_b   1.000
_cell.length_c   1.000
_cell.angle_alpha   90.00
_cell.angle_beta   90.00
_cell.angle_gamma   90.00
#
_symmetry.space_group_name_H-M   'P 1'
#
loop_
_entity.id
_entity.type
_entity.pdbx_description
1 polymer ?
#
loop_
_entity_poly.entity_id
_entity_poly.type
_entity_poly.pdbx_seq_one_letter_code
_entity_poly.pdbx_strand_id
1 'polypeptide(L)'
;MDSLTAFAAVGFAAVSWDGHFTKAGTRSFRHALDYREPFCQMTDGDMIALLDDLLDLRRALGAHEMMLQAAKCLTSAQCMTAYAMASELMRSDGPFEPEERRFLDHLAVILGISKFEAQRIDAVFEIFHARLTLSSTLELNPVIPC
;
A
#
# COMPACT_ATOMS: atom_id res chain seq x y z
N MET A 1 4.48 8.51 17.37
CA MET A 1 4.85 7.64 16.22
C MET A 1 5.95 8.36 15.46
N ASP A 2 7.02 7.69 15.12
CA ASP A 2 8.06 8.28 14.29
C ASP A 2 7.67 8.18 12.79
N SER A 3 8.43 8.87 11.93
CA SER A 3 8.10 8.92 10.50
C SER A 3 8.22 7.55 9.81
N LEU A 4 9.13 6.70 10.29
CA LEU A 4 9.29 5.35 9.75
C LEU A 4 8.06 4.49 10.05
N THR A 5 7.61 4.49 11.29
CA THR A 5 6.39 3.79 11.70
C THR A 5 5.16 4.38 10.99
N ALA A 6 5.11 5.71 10.86
CA ALA A 6 4.01 6.39 10.16
C ALA A 6 3.91 5.98 8.68
N PHE A 7 5.05 5.91 8.00
CA PHE A 7 5.10 5.45 6.61
C PHE A 7 4.60 4.01 6.49
N ALA A 8 5.11 3.13 7.34
CA ALA A 8 4.69 1.73 7.37
C ALA A 8 3.19 1.59 7.72
N ALA A 9 2.68 2.44 8.61
CA ALA A 9 1.28 2.42 9.01
C ALA A 9 0.33 2.69 7.84
N VAL A 10 0.69 3.58 6.91
CA VAL A 10 -0.10 3.84 5.71
C VAL A 10 -0.18 2.58 4.82
N GLY A 11 0.95 1.93 4.58
CA GLY A 11 0.98 0.69 3.81
C GLY A 11 0.21 -0.44 4.49
N PHE A 12 0.35 -0.54 5.81
CA PHE A 12 -0.38 -1.53 6.61
C PHE A 12 -1.90 -1.29 6.54
N ALA A 13 -2.34 -0.04 6.63
CA ALA A 13 -3.75 0.30 6.48
C ALA A 13 -4.27 -0.10 5.10
N ALA A 14 -3.47 0.08 4.05
CA ALA A 14 -3.83 -0.29 2.69
C ALA A 14 -4.04 -1.81 2.55
N VAL A 15 -3.12 -2.64 3.03
CA VAL A 15 -3.22 -4.10 2.90
C VAL A 15 -4.25 -4.71 3.84
N SER A 16 -4.68 -3.99 4.86
CA SER A 16 -5.70 -4.42 5.82
C SER A 16 -6.98 -3.57 5.76
N TRP A 17 -7.24 -2.93 4.63
CA TRP A 17 -8.33 -1.96 4.47
C TRP A 17 -9.71 -2.56 4.79
N ASP A 18 -9.90 -3.85 4.47
CA ASP A 18 -11.14 -4.59 4.69
C ASP A 18 -11.23 -5.24 6.09
N GLY A 19 -10.28 -4.96 6.95
CA GLY A 19 -10.20 -5.55 8.30
C GLY A 19 -9.47 -6.89 8.36
N HIS A 20 -8.98 -7.40 7.24
CA HIS A 20 -8.25 -8.67 7.15
C HIS A 20 -6.79 -8.44 6.76
N PHE A 21 -5.90 -9.15 7.45
CA PHE A 21 -4.48 -9.11 7.14
C PHE A 21 -4.03 -10.52 6.74
N THR A 22 -4.00 -10.78 5.44
CA THR A 22 -3.71 -12.10 4.86
C THR A 22 -2.21 -12.33 4.68
N LYS A 23 -1.82 -13.58 4.41
CA LYS A 23 -0.44 -13.92 4.04
C LYS A 23 0.01 -13.19 2.78
N ALA A 24 -0.87 -13.07 1.78
CA ALA A 24 -0.60 -12.34 0.56
C ALA A 24 -0.41 -10.85 0.83
N GLY A 25 -1.26 -10.26 1.66
CA GLY A 25 -1.12 -8.88 2.10
C GLY A 25 0.16 -8.63 2.86
N THR A 26 0.53 -9.52 3.77
CA THR A 26 1.80 -9.46 4.51
C THR A 26 3.00 -9.46 3.56
N ARG A 27 2.98 -10.36 2.59
CA ARG A 27 4.05 -10.49 1.60
C ARG A 27 4.18 -9.24 0.76
N SER A 28 3.08 -8.73 0.24
CA SER A 28 3.06 -7.51 -0.58
C SER A 28 3.54 -6.30 0.22
N PHE A 29 3.09 -6.18 1.45
CA PHE A 29 3.51 -5.11 2.35
C PHE A 29 5.01 -5.16 2.63
N ARG A 30 5.52 -6.34 3.01
CA ARG A 30 6.95 -6.52 3.25
C ARG A 30 7.76 -6.20 2.00
N HIS A 31 7.33 -6.69 0.83
CA HIS A 31 8.00 -6.41 -0.44
C HIS A 31 8.05 -4.91 -0.73
N ALA A 32 6.98 -4.19 -0.47
CA ALA A 32 6.92 -2.74 -0.67
C ALA A 32 7.91 -1.98 0.21
N LEU A 33 8.28 -2.52 1.36
CA LEU A 33 9.23 -1.90 2.29
C LEU A 33 10.68 -2.33 2.05
N ASP A 34 10.91 -3.59 1.66
CA ASP A 34 12.24 -4.24 1.66
C ASP A 34 13.27 -3.53 0.77
N TYR A 35 12.87 -2.83 -0.28
CA TYR A 35 13.80 -2.15 -1.17
C TYR A 35 14.04 -0.66 -0.80
N ARG A 36 13.44 -0.18 0.29
CA ARG A 36 13.56 1.22 0.74
C ARG A 36 14.40 1.34 1.98
N GLU A 37 15.22 2.35 2.04
CA GLU A 37 15.86 2.73 3.30
C GLU A 37 14.85 3.43 4.23
N PRO A 38 14.91 3.19 5.54
CA PRO A 38 15.84 2.28 6.23
C PRO A 38 15.33 0.83 6.37
N PHE A 39 14.18 0.51 5.82
CA PHE A 39 13.54 -0.81 6.00
C PHE A 39 14.39 -1.95 5.44
N CYS A 40 15.09 -1.72 4.34
CA CYS A 40 15.96 -2.72 3.72
C CYS A 40 17.13 -3.17 4.63
N GLN A 41 17.42 -2.40 5.67
CA GLN A 41 18.48 -2.71 6.65
C GLN A 41 17.94 -3.40 7.90
N MET A 42 16.63 -3.57 7.99
CA MET A 42 15.99 -4.23 9.13
C MET A 42 16.22 -5.74 9.09
N THR A 43 16.48 -6.31 10.25
CA THR A 43 16.48 -7.75 10.44
C THR A 43 15.03 -8.28 10.39
N ASP A 44 14.87 -9.60 10.23
CA ASP A 44 13.55 -10.23 10.32
C ASP A 44 12.88 -9.96 11.67
N GLY A 45 13.66 -9.95 12.75
CA GLY A 45 13.16 -9.61 14.09
C GLY A 45 12.64 -8.19 14.19
N ASP A 46 13.36 -7.22 13.61
CA ASP A 46 12.94 -5.82 13.58
C ASP A 46 11.64 -5.66 12.79
N MET A 47 11.52 -6.34 11.67
CA MET A 47 10.31 -6.30 10.83
C MET A 47 9.11 -6.93 11.55
N ILE A 48 9.31 -8.03 12.25
CA ILE A 48 8.26 -8.67 13.05
C ILE A 48 7.80 -7.72 14.15
N ALA A 49 8.73 -7.08 14.86
CA ALA A 49 8.40 -6.11 15.91
C ALA A 49 7.60 -4.93 15.35
N LEU A 50 7.98 -4.42 14.19
CA LEU A 50 7.23 -3.35 13.50
C LEU A 50 5.80 -3.80 13.16
N LEU A 51 5.65 -5.01 12.60
CA LEU A 51 4.34 -5.56 12.27
C LEU A 51 3.45 -5.73 13.51
N ASP A 52 4.02 -6.21 14.61
CA ASP A 52 3.28 -6.36 15.86
C ASP A 52 2.81 -5.01 16.39
N ASP A 53 3.65 -3.97 16.35
CA ASP A 53 3.30 -2.61 16.74
C ASP A 53 2.17 -2.05 15.86
N LEU A 54 2.23 -2.30 14.54
CA LEU A 54 1.19 -1.85 13.61
C LEU A 54 -0.14 -2.57 13.85
N LEU A 55 -0.10 -3.86 14.13
CA LEU A 55 -1.29 -4.63 14.51
C LEU A 55 -1.93 -4.07 15.78
N ASP A 56 -1.14 -3.78 16.79
CA ASP A 56 -1.61 -3.22 18.04
C ASP A 56 -2.23 -1.83 17.84
N LEU A 57 -1.59 -0.98 17.05
CA LEU A 57 -2.12 0.33 16.67
C LEU A 57 -3.46 0.19 15.94
N ARG A 58 -3.52 -0.71 14.99
CA ARG A 58 -4.74 -0.97 14.20
C ARG A 58 -5.90 -1.40 15.09
N ARG A 59 -5.64 -2.28 16.06
CA ARG A 59 -6.64 -2.75 17.02
C ARG A 59 -7.10 -1.66 17.97
N ALA A 60 -6.15 -0.84 18.43
CA ALA A 60 -6.43 0.22 19.39
C ALA A 60 -7.16 1.42 18.77
N LEU A 61 -6.78 1.83 17.57
CA LEU A 61 -7.23 3.08 16.96
C LEU A 61 -8.23 2.89 15.82
N GLY A 62 -8.17 1.73 15.13
CA GLY A 62 -8.82 1.55 13.84
C GLY A 62 -8.02 2.18 12.70
N ALA A 63 -8.37 1.80 11.46
CA ALA A 63 -7.61 2.22 10.28
C ALA A 63 -7.63 3.74 10.07
N HIS A 64 -8.79 4.35 10.23
CA HIS A 64 -8.96 5.79 10.00
C HIS A 64 -8.07 6.62 10.91
N GLU A 65 -8.16 6.41 12.21
CA GLU A 65 -7.37 7.17 13.17
C GLU A 65 -5.87 6.87 13.03
N MET A 66 -5.51 5.64 12.75
CA MET A 66 -4.12 5.27 12.49
C MET A 66 -3.54 6.07 11.30
N MET A 67 -4.31 6.20 10.21
CA MET A 67 -3.89 7.00 9.05
C MET A 67 -3.81 8.49 9.38
N LEU A 68 -4.76 9.02 10.17
CA LEU A 68 -4.72 10.43 10.59
C LEU A 68 -3.47 10.74 11.42
N GLN A 69 -3.13 9.86 12.34
CA GLN A 69 -1.92 10.04 13.17
C GLN A 69 -0.65 9.90 12.34
N ALA A 70 -0.62 8.94 11.42
CA ALA A 70 0.51 8.76 10.51
C ALA A 70 0.73 10.01 9.65
N ALA A 71 -0.32 10.58 9.10
CA ALA A 71 -0.22 11.77 8.26
C ALA A 71 0.45 12.96 8.96
N LYS A 72 0.22 13.10 10.26
CA LYS A 72 0.83 14.17 11.07
C LYS A 72 2.34 14.01 11.25
N CYS A 73 2.84 12.80 11.06
CA CYS A 73 4.25 12.46 11.27
C CYS A 73 5.05 12.40 9.97
N LEU A 74 4.43 12.70 8.84
CA LEU A 74 5.03 12.64 7.51
C LEU A 74 5.14 14.02 6.89
N THR A 75 6.24 14.26 6.17
CA THR A 75 6.39 15.45 5.33
C THR A 75 5.48 15.32 4.09
N SER A 76 5.26 16.42 3.37
CA SER A 76 4.48 16.40 2.14
C SER A 76 5.05 15.41 1.12
N ALA A 77 6.38 15.35 0.97
CA ALA A 77 7.04 14.42 0.08
C ALA A 77 6.83 12.96 0.52
N GLN A 78 6.92 12.70 1.83
CA GLN A 78 6.67 11.38 2.39
C GLN A 78 5.21 10.96 2.22
N CYS A 79 4.28 11.88 2.36
CA CYS A 79 2.86 11.63 2.09
C CYS A 79 2.62 11.18 0.64
N MET A 80 3.28 11.83 -0.31
CA MET A 80 3.20 11.45 -1.73
C MET A 80 3.73 10.03 -1.94
N THR A 81 4.87 9.70 -1.36
CA THR A 81 5.47 8.37 -1.45
C THR A 81 4.59 7.32 -0.76
N ALA A 82 4.02 7.64 0.39
CA ALA A 82 3.13 6.73 1.11
C ALA A 82 1.84 6.45 0.32
N TYR A 83 1.27 7.48 -0.30
CA TYR A 83 0.11 7.30 -1.17
C TYR A 83 0.45 6.42 -2.39
N ALA A 84 1.59 6.66 -3.02
CA ALA A 84 2.04 5.84 -4.16
C ALA A 84 2.20 4.38 -3.77
N MET A 85 2.79 4.11 -2.61
CA MET A 85 2.91 2.75 -2.07
C MET A 85 1.53 2.11 -1.86
N ALA A 86 0.60 2.83 -1.25
CA ALA A 86 -0.76 2.33 -1.03
C ALA A 86 -1.48 2.05 -2.36
N SER A 87 -1.35 2.93 -3.33
CA SER A 87 -1.93 2.77 -4.66
C SER A 87 -1.41 1.51 -5.37
N GLU A 88 -0.11 1.25 -5.26
CA GLU A 88 0.49 0.03 -5.81
C GLU A 88 0.00 -1.22 -5.07
N LEU A 89 0.00 -1.19 -3.74
CA LEU A 89 -0.45 -2.33 -2.92
C LEU A 89 -1.89 -2.74 -3.25
N MET A 90 -2.77 -1.79 -3.49
CA MET A 90 -4.16 -2.05 -3.86
C MET A 90 -4.31 -2.77 -5.20
N ARG A 91 -3.31 -2.67 -6.07
CA ARG A 91 -3.35 -3.27 -7.42
C ARG A 91 -2.54 -4.55 -7.54
N SER A 92 -1.79 -4.93 -6.52
CA SER A 92 -0.83 -6.03 -6.62
C SER A 92 -1.45 -7.42 -6.45
N ASP A 93 -2.64 -7.53 -5.89
CA ASP A 93 -3.26 -8.80 -5.53
C ASP A 93 -4.54 -9.13 -6.32
N GLY A 94 -4.80 -8.43 -7.41
CA GLY A 94 -5.93 -8.72 -8.27
C GLY A 94 -6.61 -7.48 -8.85
N PRO A 95 -7.84 -7.63 -9.37
CA PRO A 95 -8.60 -6.51 -9.94
C PRO A 95 -8.83 -5.42 -8.91
N PHE A 96 -8.71 -4.18 -9.36
CA PHE A 96 -8.92 -3.02 -8.52
C PHE A 96 -10.42 -2.79 -8.30
N GLU A 97 -10.86 -2.93 -7.05
CA GLU A 97 -12.27 -2.87 -6.68
C GLU A 97 -12.75 -1.45 -6.36
N PRO A 98 -14.06 -1.14 -6.52
CA PRO A 98 -14.60 0.18 -6.18
C PRO A 98 -14.38 0.59 -4.73
N GLU A 99 -14.39 -0.36 -3.81
CA GLU A 99 -14.15 -0.12 -2.38
C GLU A 99 -12.70 0.31 -2.15
N GLU A 100 -11.75 -0.27 -2.87
CA GLU A 100 -10.35 0.12 -2.84
C GLU A 100 -10.15 1.52 -3.39
N ARG A 101 -10.91 1.90 -4.42
CA ARG A 101 -10.94 3.27 -4.95
C ARG A 101 -11.37 4.25 -3.87
N ARG A 102 -12.42 3.93 -3.14
CA ARG A 102 -12.91 4.78 -2.04
C ARG A 102 -11.89 4.90 -0.92
N PHE A 103 -11.21 3.81 -0.60
CA PHE A 103 -10.13 3.84 0.40
C PHE A 103 -9.02 4.80 -0.03
N LEU A 104 -8.54 4.70 -1.27
CA LEU A 104 -7.47 5.56 -1.78
C LEU A 104 -7.90 7.02 -1.85
N ASP A 105 -9.14 7.31 -2.26
CA ASP A 105 -9.67 8.69 -2.28
C ASP A 105 -9.67 9.28 -0.88
N HIS A 106 -10.09 8.51 0.10
CA HIS A 106 -10.09 8.91 1.51
C HIS A 106 -8.67 9.10 2.04
N LEU A 107 -7.77 8.19 1.72
CA LEU A 107 -6.36 8.29 2.10
C LEU A 107 -5.72 9.56 1.52
N ALA A 108 -6.00 9.88 0.26
CA ALA A 108 -5.49 11.11 -0.38
C ALA A 108 -5.90 12.36 0.40
N VAL A 109 -7.15 12.43 0.85
CA VAL A 109 -7.65 13.53 1.68
C VAL A 109 -6.88 13.60 3.01
N ILE A 110 -6.72 12.46 3.69
CA ILE A 110 -5.99 12.38 4.96
C ILE A 110 -4.54 12.86 4.81
N LEU A 111 -3.88 12.44 3.74
CA LEU A 111 -2.48 12.79 3.47
C LEU A 111 -2.30 14.19 2.88
N GLY A 112 -3.40 14.92 2.63
CA GLY A 112 -3.34 16.27 2.06
C GLY A 112 -2.90 16.30 0.59
N ILE A 113 -3.14 15.22 -0.15
CA ILE A 113 -2.77 15.11 -1.56
C ILE A 113 -3.94 15.58 -2.41
N SER A 114 -3.66 16.49 -3.37
CA SER A 114 -4.69 16.99 -4.27
C SER A 114 -5.22 15.87 -5.17
N LYS A 115 -6.45 16.02 -5.61
CA LYS A 115 -7.07 15.08 -6.54
C LYS A 115 -6.25 14.90 -7.82
N PHE A 116 -5.68 15.99 -8.32
CA PHE A 116 -4.81 15.96 -9.50
C PHE A 116 -3.56 15.10 -9.28
N GLU A 117 -2.88 15.31 -8.15
CA GLU A 117 -1.68 14.52 -7.80
C GLU A 117 -2.01 13.04 -7.58
N ALA A 118 -3.11 12.76 -6.89
CA ALA A 118 -3.56 11.39 -6.67
C ALA A 118 -3.86 10.69 -8.01
N GLN A 119 -4.54 11.36 -8.92
CA GLN A 119 -4.86 10.81 -10.23
C GLN A 119 -3.62 10.54 -11.08
N ARG A 120 -2.61 11.41 -11.01
CA ARG A 120 -1.32 11.19 -11.70
C ARG A 120 -0.63 9.93 -11.20
N ILE A 121 -0.58 9.75 -9.90
CA ILE A 121 0.03 8.57 -9.27
C ILE A 121 -0.74 7.31 -9.66
N ASP A 122 -2.06 7.33 -9.53
CA ASP A 122 -2.92 6.20 -9.86
C ASP A 122 -2.78 5.77 -11.32
N ALA A 123 -2.71 6.75 -12.24
CA ALA A 123 -2.55 6.48 -13.67
C ALA A 123 -1.27 5.70 -13.96
N VAL A 124 -0.16 6.02 -13.28
CA VAL A 124 1.11 5.30 -13.44
C VAL A 124 0.95 3.84 -13.02
N PHE A 125 0.32 3.59 -11.87
CA PHE A 125 0.16 2.22 -11.38
C PHE A 125 -0.89 1.43 -12.17
N GLU A 126 -1.89 2.07 -12.73
CA GLU A 126 -2.80 1.43 -13.68
C GLU A 126 -2.05 0.91 -14.90
N ILE A 127 -1.15 1.71 -15.44
CA ILE A 127 -0.30 1.31 -16.56
C ILE A 127 0.65 0.19 -16.14
N PHE A 128 1.28 0.34 -14.99
CA PHE A 128 2.28 -0.59 -14.48
C PHE A 128 1.70 -1.99 -14.21
N HIS A 129 0.46 -2.05 -13.71
CA HIS A 129 -0.23 -3.30 -13.37
C HIS A 129 -1.24 -3.74 -14.43
N ALA A 130 -1.24 -3.12 -15.60
CA ALA A 130 -2.12 -3.51 -16.68
C ALA A 130 -1.83 -4.94 -17.15
N ARG A 131 -2.89 -5.70 -17.40
CA ARG A 131 -2.73 -7.05 -17.93
C ARG A 131 -2.18 -7.00 -19.35
N LEU A 132 -1.24 -7.87 -19.62
CA LEU A 132 -0.80 -8.12 -20.98
C LEU A 132 -1.85 -9.01 -21.65
N THR A 133 -2.52 -8.45 -22.67
CA THR A 133 -3.48 -9.20 -23.47
C THR A 133 -2.75 -9.73 -24.69
N LEU A 134 -2.63 -11.05 -24.81
CA LEU A 134 -2.09 -11.66 -25.99
C LEU A 134 -3.15 -11.66 -27.10
N SER A 135 -2.73 -11.39 -28.33
CA SER A 135 -3.64 -11.52 -29.47
C SER A 135 -4.01 -13.00 -29.66
N SER A 136 -5.19 -13.27 -30.25
CA SER A 136 -5.68 -14.63 -30.49
C SER A 136 -4.76 -15.46 -31.40
N THR A 137 -3.89 -14.83 -32.18
CA THR A 137 -2.89 -15.48 -33.02
C THR A 137 -1.65 -15.93 -32.24
N LEU A 138 -1.51 -15.49 -31.01
CA LEU A 138 -0.41 -15.84 -30.11
C LEU A 138 -0.91 -16.62 -28.92
N GLU A 139 -1.99 -17.38 -29.10
CA GLU A 139 -2.47 -18.28 -28.06
C GLU A 139 -1.39 -19.31 -27.75
N LEU A 140 -0.48 -18.88 -26.95
CA LEU A 140 0.44 -19.72 -26.26
C LEU A 140 -0.32 -20.35 -25.11
N ASN A 141 0.13 -21.49 -24.74
CA ASN A 141 -0.31 -22.28 -23.64
C ASN A 141 -1.07 -21.47 -22.58
N PRO A 142 -2.39 -21.66 -22.43
CA PRO A 142 -3.18 -20.87 -21.47
C PRO A 142 -2.85 -21.19 -20.01
N VAL A 143 -1.81 -21.93 -19.73
CA VAL A 143 -1.55 -22.57 -18.45
C VAL A 143 -0.38 -21.95 -17.72
N ILE A 144 0.13 -20.79 -18.12
CA ILE A 144 1.19 -20.14 -17.35
C ILE A 144 0.53 -19.25 -16.30
N PRO A 145 0.44 -19.70 -15.04
CA PRO A 145 -0.03 -18.83 -13.97
C PRO A 145 1.01 -17.75 -13.71
N CYS A 146 0.57 -16.55 -13.54
CA CYS A 146 1.43 -15.47 -13.06
C CYS A 146 1.83 -15.72 -11.62
#